data_c7d26b0a9de926d243669dbb22fd8704
#
_entry.id   c7d26b0a9de926d243669dbb22fd8704
#
_cell.length_a   1.000
_cell.length_b   1.000
_cell.length_c   1.000
_cell.angle_alpha   90.00
_cell.angle_beta   90.00
_cell.angle_gamma   90.00
#
_symmetry.space_group_name_H-M   'P 1'
#
loop_
_entity.id
_entity.type
_entity.pdbx_description
1 polymer ?
#
loop_
_entity_poly.entity_id
_entity_poly.type
_entity_poly.pdbx_seq_one_letter_code
_entity_poly.pdbx_strand_id
1 'polypeptide(L)'
;MEDVSTIVFGVWFLVGAALVFWMQAGFAMVEAGFTRAKNAGNIIMKNLMDFCLGTVSFMILGSSLLLGSSDWALGGFIGKPSWDLFLHFENYDWSSFVFNLVFCATAATIVSGAMAERTKFSAYCVYSAIISLLIYPIEAHWIWNPGGWLVKLGFHDFAGSCAIHMVGGISALIGAALLGPRIGKFNKDENGKVVKVHTFPGHNLPLGALGVFILWFGWYGFNGAAATSVEQLGSIFLTTTIAPALATVSCMIFTWLKYGKPDVSMCLNASLAGLVAITAPCDTVDAFGSAIIGIVAGLLVVFGVWLCDHALHVDDPVGAVAVHGVNGIWGTIAVGLFSTTTVPGNDTLNGLFYGGGIHPLLIQLLGFAAVAAWTAVTITIVFLIIKKTIGLRVSEEEEIKGLDPTEHGLPTAYADFLTTK
;
A
#
# COMPACT_ATOMS: atom_id res chain seq x y z
N MET A 1 -14.97 37.13 0.71
CA MET A 1 -15.28 36.10 1.74
C MET A 1 -15.12 34.76 1.03
N GLU A 2 -14.25 33.92 1.52
CA GLU A 2 -14.17 32.54 1.02
C GLU A 2 -15.53 31.87 1.23
N ASP A 3 -15.93 31.04 0.28
CA ASP A 3 -17.14 30.23 0.40
C ASP A 3 -17.00 29.26 1.58
N VAL A 4 -18.05 29.12 2.40
CA VAL A 4 -18.08 28.20 3.55
C VAL A 4 -17.72 26.77 3.13
N SER A 5 -18.15 26.36 1.94
CA SER A 5 -17.81 25.05 1.36
C SER A 5 -16.30 24.88 1.20
N THR A 6 -15.60 25.86 0.65
CA THR A 6 -14.13 25.84 0.48
C THR A 6 -13.40 25.68 1.81
N ILE A 7 -13.86 26.42 2.83
CA ILE A 7 -13.26 26.34 4.19
C ILE A 7 -13.49 24.95 4.78
N VAL A 8 -14.72 24.41 4.71
CA VAL A 8 -15.06 23.10 5.27
C VAL A 8 -14.26 21.98 4.61
N PHE A 9 -14.21 21.98 3.27
CA PHE A 9 -13.42 20.96 2.54
C PHE A 9 -11.92 21.12 2.71
N GLY A 10 -11.40 22.33 2.87
CA GLY A 10 -9.99 22.56 3.23
C GLY A 10 -9.62 21.98 4.60
N VAL A 11 -10.48 22.16 5.60
CA VAL A 11 -10.30 21.55 6.93
C VAL A 11 -10.44 20.02 6.84
N TRP A 12 -11.44 19.53 6.10
CA TRP A 12 -11.65 18.08 5.89
C TRP A 12 -10.43 17.43 5.23
N PHE A 13 -9.83 18.06 4.24
CA PHE A 13 -8.63 17.58 3.57
C PHE A 13 -7.46 17.34 4.54
N LEU A 14 -7.22 18.28 5.46
CA LEU A 14 -6.20 18.11 6.51
C LEU A 14 -6.58 17.06 7.56
N VAL A 15 -7.86 16.96 7.94
CA VAL A 15 -8.34 15.86 8.80
C VAL A 15 -8.13 14.51 8.11
N GLY A 16 -8.41 14.43 6.81
CA GLY A 16 -8.13 13.24 6.02
C GLY A 16 -6.64 12.88 6.01
N ALA A 17 -5.76 13.85 5.81
CA ALA A 17 -4.31 13.64 5.91
C ALA A 17 -3.89 13.11 7.30
N ALA A 18 -4.48 13.65 8.38
CA ALA A 18 -4.24 13.17 9.74
C ALA A 18 -4.74 11.73 9.97
N LEU A 19 -5.89 11.37 9.39
CA LEU A 19 -6.41 10.00 9.41
C LEU A 19 -5.48 9.03 8.68
N VAL A 20 -4.93 9.43 7.53
CA VAL A 20 -3.94 8.62 6.79
C VAL A 20 -2.62 8.50 7.58
N PHE A 21 -2.15 9.57 8.22
CA PHE A 21 -1.00 9.47 9.14
C PHE A 21 -1.26 8.44 10.26
N TRP A 22 -2.48 8.45 10.83
CA TRP A 22 -2.85 7.49 11.87
C TRP A 22 -2.81 6.03 11.39
N MET A 23 -2.95 5.79 10.08
CA MET A 23 -2.78 4.45 9.50
C MET A 23 -1.37 3.88 9.67
N GLN A 24 -0.33 4.69 9.94
CA GLN A 24 1.02 4.18 10.27
C GLN A 24 0.99 3.34 11.55
N ALA A 25 0.19 3.74 12.55
CA ALA A 25 -0.05 2.92 13.73
C ALA A 25 -0.77 1.61 13.38
N GLY A 26 -1.74 1.68 12.47
CA GLY A 26 -2.44 0.48 11.94
C GLY A 26 -1.50 -0.51 11.28
N PHE A 27 -0.64 -0.05 10.37
CA PHE A 27 0.37 -0.90 9.71
C PHE A 27 1.33 -1.52 10.72
N ALA A 28 1.86 -0.71 11.66
CA ALA A 28 2.73 -1.22 12.71
C ALA A 28 2.08 -2.33 13.54
N MET A 29 0.79 -2.19 13.88
CA MET A 29 0.04 -3.19 14.66
C MET A 29 -0.25 -4.45 13.84
N VAL A 30 -0.66 -4.32 12.56
CA VAL A 30 -0.87 -5.47 11.66
C VAL A 30 0.44 -6.24 11.49
N GLU A 31 1.52 -5.55 11.14
CA GLU A 31 2.81 -6.17 10.88
C GLU A 31 3.37 -6.84 12.14
N ALA A 32 3.34 -6.15 13.29
CA ALA A 32 3.80 -6.70 14.57
C ALA A 32 2.95 -7.92 14.99
N GLY A 33 1.63 -7.81 14.88
CA GLY A 33 0.71 -8.86 15.29
C GLY A 33 0.83 -10.15 14.47
N PHE A 34 1.10 -10.02 13.16
CA PHE A 34 1.19 -11.15 12.22
C PHE A 34 2.59 -11.75 12.09
N THR A 35 3.58 -11.19 12.77
CA THR A 35 4.96 -11.70 12.81
C THR A 35 5.32 -12.27 14.18
N ARG A 36 6.56 -12.76 14.34
CA ARG A 36 7.01 -13.37 15.60
C ARG A 36 7.47 -12.29 16.60
N ALA A 37 7.14 -12.50 17.87
CA ALA A 37 7.38 -11.56 18.99
C ALA A 37 8.82 -11.03 19.09
N LYS A 38 9.82 -11.87 18.73
CA LYS A 38 11.24 -11.53 18.77
C LYS A 38 11.68 -10.43 17.81
N ASN A 39 10.76 -9.94 16.96
CA ASN A 39 10.99 -8.89 15.97
C ASN A 39 10.05 -7.69 16.16
N ALA A 40 9.22 -7.65 17.21
CA ALA A 40 8.18 -6.65 17.38
C ALA A 40 8.75 -5.22 17.51
N GLY A 41 9.85 -5.06 18.24
CA GLY A 41 10.55 -3.79 18.38
C GLY A 41 11.14 -3.30 17.06
N ASN A 42 11.75 -4.20 16.29
CA ASN A 42 12.27 -3.91 14.95
C ASN A 42 11.15 -3.44 14.01
N ILE A 43 10.00 -4.08 14.06
CA ILE A 43 8.84 -3.73 13.23
C ILE A 43 8.32 -2.34 13.58
N ILE A 44 8.15 -2.03 14.86
CA ILE A 44 7.72 -0.70 15.31
C ILE A 44 8.72 0.36 14.85
N MET A 45 10.02 0.08 15.01
CA MET A 45 11.08 1.01 14.59
C MET A 45 11.09 1.23 13.08
N LYS A 46 10.87 0.18 12.26
CA LYS A 46 10.74 0.31 10.81
C LYS A 46 9.58 1.22 10.43
N ASN A 47 8.39 0.99 10.97
CA ASN A 47 7.20 1.77 10.65
C ASN A 47 7.35 3.24 11.08
N LEU A 48 7.99 3.53 12.21
CA LEU A 48 8.30 4.90 12.62
C LEU A 48 9.29 5.57 11.68
N MET A 49 10.39 4.85 11.34
CA MET A 49 11.42 5.38 10.46
C MET A 49 10.95 5.53 9.02
N ASP A 50 10.02 4.71 8.57
CA ASP A 50 9.41 4.85 7.25
C ASP A 50 8.75 6.22 7.08
N PHE A 51 7.93 6.62 8.03
CA PHE A 51 7.32 7.93 8.01
C PHE A 51 8.35 9.07 8.14
N CYS A 52 9.32 8.94 9.06
CA CYS A 52 10.31 9.98 9.30
C CYS A 52 11.27 10.15 8.10
N LEU A 53 11.81 9.04 7.58
CA LEU A 53 12.70 9.06 6.40
C LEU A 53 11.93 9.44 5.14
N GLY A 54 10.69 8.95 4.99
CA GLY A 54 9.78 9.35 3.93
C GLY A 54 9.54 10.85 3.93
N THR A 55 9.28 11.45 5.11
CA THR A 55 9.13 12.90 5.27
C THR A 55 10.37 13.66 4.80
N VAL A 56 11.56 13.24 5.26
CA VAL A 56 12.82 13.91 4.88
C VAL A 56 13.07 13.78 3.38
N SER A 57 12.89 12.60 2.81
CA SER A 57 13.11 12.34 1.39
C SER A 57 12.11 13.11 0.51
N PHE A 58 10.83 13.09 0.88
CA PHE A 58 9.79 13.81 0.18
C PHE A 58 9.97 15.32 0.26
N MET A 59 10.41 15.84 1.42
CA MET A 59 10.74 17.23 1.63
C MET A 59 11.90 17.70 0.76
N ILE A 60 12.96 16.89 0.62
CA ILE A 60 14.17 17.28 -0.13
C ILE A 60 13.91 17.35 -1.64
N LEU A 61 13.20 16.38 -2.20
CA LEU A 61 13.00 16.28 -3.65
C LEU A 61 11.65 15.68 -4.04
N GLY A 62 11.14 14.68 -3.33
CA GLY A 62 9.95 13.92 -3.73
C GLY A 62 8.74 14.81 -4.01
N SER A 63 8.48 15.81 -3.17
CA SER A 63 7.34 16.72 -3.34
C SER A 63 7.41 17.52 -4.65
N SER A 64 8.57 17.99 -5.04
CA SER A 64 8.73 18.72 -6.30
C SER A 64 8.62 17.80 -7.52
N LEU A 65 9.06 16.55 -7.41
CA LEU A 65 8.92 15.56 -8.49
C LEU A 65 7.44 15.17 -8.72
N LEU A 66 6.63 15.16 -7.68
CA LEU A 66 5.20 14.88 -7.76
C LEU A 66 4.38 16.12 -8.10
N LEU A 67 4.50 17.18 -7.30
CA LEU A 67 3.63 18.36 -7.30
C LEU A 67 4.19 19.51 -8.16
N GLY A 68 5.44 19.43 -8.55
CA GLY A 68 6.12 20.47 -9.29
C GLY A 68 5.48 20.76 -10.65
N SER A 69 5.76 21.95 -11.19
CA SER A 69 5.26 22.39 -12.49
C SER A 69 5.53 21.38 -13.59
N SER A 70 4.54 21.14 -14.44
CA SER A 70 4.66 20.34 -15.67
C SER A 70 5.08 21.20 -16.89
N ASP A 71 5.27 22.50 -16.72
CA ASP A 71 5.63 23.40 -17.81
C ASP A 71 7.14 23.40 -18.06
N TRP A 72 7.63 22.25 -18.55
CA TRP A 72 9.01 22.04 -18.96
C TRP A 72 9.15 20.78 -19.84
N ALA A 73 10.34 20.55 -20.41
CA ALA A 73 10.56 19.49 -21.42
C ALA A 73 10.18 18.07 -20.97
N LEU A 74 10.27 17.75 -19.67
CA LEU A 74 9.91 16.46 -19.10
C LEU A 74 8.62 16.49 -18.26
N GLY A 75 7.87 17.59 -18.31
CA GLY A 75 6.73 17.84 -17.43
C GLY A 75 5.58 16.85 -17.51
N GLY A 76 5.50 16.03 -18.57
CA GLY A 76 4.54 14.93 -18.64
C GLY A 76 4.93 13.71 -17.78
N PHE A 77 6.23 13.58 -17.47
CA PHE A 77 6.79 12.41 -16.77
C PHE A 77 7.27 12.72 -15.36
N ILE A 78 7.63 13.95 -15.08
CA ILE A 78 8.22 14.33 -13.79
C ILE A 78 7.97 15.82 -13.54
N GLY A 79 7.56 16.19 -12.34
CA GLY A 79 7.46 17.58 -11.90
C GLY A 79 8.83 18.27 -11.96
N LYS A 80 8.83 19.57 -12.26
CA LYS A 80 10.06 20.34 -12.30
C LYS A 80 10.70 20.37 -10.91
N PRO A 81 11.92 19.83 -10.74
CA PRO A 81 12.60 19.88 -9.46
C PRO A 81 12.74 21.32 -8.96
N SER A 82 12.32 21.59 -7.76
CA SER A 82 12.40 22.90 -7.12
C SER A 82 12.68 22.77 -5.63
N TRP A 83 13.09 23.87 -5.03
CA TRP A 83 13.27 23.98 -3.59
C TRP A 83 12.31 25.01 -2.99
N ASP A 84 11.13 25.15 -3.59
CA ASP A 84 10.14 26.17 -3.22
C ASP A 84 9.64 26.01 -1.78
N LEU A 85 9.57 24.78 -1.27
CA LEU A 85 9.28 24.54 0.14
C LEU A 85 10.22 25.31 1.08
N PHE A 86 11.50 25.45 0.71
CA PHE A 86 12.49 26.16 1.53
C PHE A 86 12.68 27.62 1.17
N LEU A 87 12.49 27.97 -0.12
CA LEU A 87 12.80 29.28 -0.65
C LEU A 87 11.58 30.19 -0.73
N HIS A 88 10.39 29.63 -0.83
CA HIS A 88 9.11 30.31 -1.03
C HIS A 88 8.01 29.75 -0.14
N PHE A 89 8.35 29.48 1.13
CA PHE A 89 7.47 28.82 2.10
C PHE A 89 6.11 29.52 2.26
N GLU A 90 6.08 30.85 2.20
CA GLU A 90 4.86 31.68 2.36
C GLU A 90 3.83 31.46 1.24
N ASN A 91 4.26 30.99 0.06
CA ASN A 91 3.41 30.74 -1.10
C ASN A 91 3.29 29.24 -1.43
N TYR A 92 3.83 28.37 -0.56
CA TYR A 92 3.82 26.91 -0.79
C TYR A 92 2.46 26.32 -0.45
N ASP A 93 2.02 25.28 -1.19
CA ASP A 93 0.81 24.53 -0.86
C ASP A 93 1.10 23.48 0.23
N TRP A 94 1.02 23.95 1.48
CA TRP A 94 1.30 23.12 2.65
C TRP A 94 0.34 21.95 2.80
N SER A 95 -0.93 22.14 2.46
CA SER A 95 -1.96 21.11 2.58
C SER A 95 -1.71 19.95 1.61
N SER A 96 -1.43 20.28 0.34
CA SER A 96 -1.06 19.28 -0.67
C SER A 96 0.24 18.56 -0.30
N PHE A 97 1.22 19.26 0.28
CA PHE A 97 2.45 18.63 0.75
C PHE A 97 2.16 17.55 1.79
N VAL A 98 1.45 17.91 2.87
CA VAL A 98 1.15 16.98 3.98
C VAL A 98 0.30 15.79 3.49
N PHE A 99 -0.70 16.05 2.68
CA PHE A 99 -1.56 15.02 2.11
C PHE A 99 -0.77 14.03 1.25
N ASN A 100 0.02 14.50 0.29
CA ASN A 100 0.81 13.63 -0.57
C ASN A 100 1.95 12.93 0.16
N LEU A 101 2.50 13.54 1.22
CA LEU A 101 3.49 12.90 2.08
C LEU A 101 2.95 11.63 2.74
N VAL A 102 1.76 11.68 3.33
CA VAL A 102 1.19 10.51 4.03
C VAL A 102 0.86 9.36 3.08
N PHE A 103 0.53 9.66 1.82
CA PHE A 103 0.37 8.67 0.75
C PHE A 103 1.72 8.08 0.31
N CYS A 104 2.74 8.92 0.16
CA CYS A 104 4.10 8.49 -0.14
C CYS A 104 4.64 7.51 0.91
N ALA A 105 4.49 7.83 2.19
CA ALA A 105 4.89 6.97 3.28
C ALA A 105 4.13 5.62 3.25
N THR A 106 2.84 5.62 2.89
CA THR A 106 2.06 4.38 2.78
C THR A 106 2.63 3.45 1.71
N ALA A 107 3.04 3.95 0.54
CA ALA A 107 3.63 3.13 -0.52
C ALA A 107 4.91 2.42 -0.06
N ALA A 108 5.77 3.09 0.72
CA ALA A 108 7.00 2.52 1.26
C ALA A 108 6.74 1.53 2.40
N THR A 109 5.78 1.84 3.30
CA THR A 109 5.39 0.98 4.44
C THR A 109 4.92 -0.42 4.00
N ILE A 110 4.19 -0.53 2.89
CA ILE A 110 3.69 -1.82 2.36
C ILE A 110 4.83 -2.83 2.16
N VAL A 111 6.00 -2.38 1.73
CA VAL A 111 7.17 -3.24 1.47
C VAL A 111 7.70 -3.88 2.75
N SER A 112 7.57 -3.18 3.89
CA SER A 112 8.04 -3.62 5.20
C SER A 112 7.53 -5.01 5.58
N GLY A 113 6.22 -5.24 5.41
CA GLY A 113 5.56 -6.48 5.83
C GLY A 113 6.07 -7.73 5.11
N ALA A 114 6.23 -7.66 3.78
CA ALA A 114 6.70 -8.79 2.98
C ALA A 114 8.18 -9.15 3.26
N MET A 115 8.97 -8.20 3.73
CA MET A 115 10.39 -8.38 4.02
C MET A 115 10.68 -8.54 5.52
N ALA A 116 9.65 -8.61 6.36
CA ALA A 116 9.77 -8.68 7.81
C ALA A 116 10.58 -9.89 8.29
N GLU A 117 11.15 -9.77 9.49
CA GLU A 117 11.87 -10.79 10.27
C GLU A 117 13.29 -11.16 9.78
N ARG A 118 13.74 -10.69 8.61
CA ARG A 118 15.05 -11.09 8.04
C ARG A 118 15.77 -9.97 7.27
N THR A 119 15.21 -8.78 7.16
CA THR A 119 15.83 -7.63 6.46
C THR A 119 16.70 -6.84 7.42
N LYS A 120 17.91 -6.46 6.97
CA LYS A 120 18.74 -5.50 7.71
C LYS A 120 18.04 -4.17 7.86
N PHE A 121 18.05 -3.59 9.05
CA PHE A 121 17.42 -2.30 9.31
C PHE A 121 18.01 -1.16 8.45
N SER A 122 19.33 -1.17 8.25
CA SER A 122 20.00 -0.20 7.37
C SER A 122 19.54 -0.31 5.91
N ALA A 123 19.32 -1.53 5.41
CA ALA A 123 18.78 -1.75 4.06
C ALA A 123 17.33 -1.23 3.94
N TYR A 124 16.53 -1.43 4.99
CA TYR A 124 15.19 -0.88 5.09
C TYR A 124 15.19 0.65 4.97
N CYS A 125 16.01 1.32 5.76
CA CYS A 125 16.11 2.79 5.73
C CYS A 125 16.45 3.32 4.33
N VAL A 126 17.39 2.65 3.63
CA VAL A 126 17.82 3.09 2.30
C VAL A 126 16.73 2.93 1.25
N TYR A 127 16.06 1.76 1.18
CA TYR A 127 15.05 1.59 0.14
C TYR A 127 13.78 2.40 0.42
N SER A 128 13.36 2.55 1.67
CA SER A 128 12.24 3.41 2.05
C SER A 128 12.50 4.86 1.64
N ALA A 129 13.70 5.38 1.94
CA ALA A 129 14.09 6.72 1.51
C ALA A 129 14.07 6.88 -0.02
N ILE A 130 14.55 5.89 -0.79
CA ILE A 130 14.59 5.96 -2.26
C ILE A 130 13.18 5.83 -2.85
N ILE A 131 12.31 4.99 -2.31
CA ILE A 131 10.90 4.92 -2.74
C ILE A 131 10.27 6.31 -2.58
N SER A 132 10.43 6.95 -1.43
CA SER A 132 9.84 8.24 -1.11
C SER A 132 10.49 9.42 -1.85
N LEU A 133 11.76 9.29 -2.23
CA LEU A 133 12.51 10.33 -2.94
C LEU A 133 12.22 10.34 -4.45
N LEU A 134 12.15 9.15 -5.08
CA LEU A 134 12.18 8.99 -6.53
C LEU A 134 11.09 8.10 -7.09
N ILE A 135 10.92 6.86 -6.59
CA ILE A 135 10.10 5.85 -7.27
C ILE A 135 8.64 6.26 -7.27
N TYR A 136 8.07 6.46 -6.08
CA TYR A 136 6.70 6.87 -5.89
C TYR A 136 6.41 8.27 -6.46
N PRO A 137 7.18 9.33 -6.16
CA PRO A 137 6.83 10.67 -6.65
C PRO A 137 6.76 10.79 -8.18
N ILE A 138 7.60 10.07 -8.90
CA ILE A 138 7.64 10.11 -10.36
C ILE A 138 6.39 9.45 -10.97
N GLU A 139 6.02 8.26 -10.52
CA GLU A 139 4.86 7.59 -11.09
C GLU A 139 3.53 8.22 -10.62
N ALA A 140 3.48 8.72 -9.38
CA ALA A 140 2.34 9.45 -8.86
C ALA A 140 2.12 10.78 -9.60
N HIS A 141 3.19 11.43 -10.09
CA HIS A 141 3.09 12.57 -11.01
C HIS A 141 2.35 12.19 -12.31
N TRP A 142 2.59 11.00 -12.87
CA TRP A 142 1.88 10.56 -14.06
C TRP A 142 0.37 10.46 -13.86
N ILE A 143 -0.04 10.09 -12.64
CA ILE A 143 -1.42 9.74 -12.25
C ILE A 143 -2.20 10.93 -11.70
N TRP A 144 -1.57 11.81 -10.93
CA TRP A 144 -2.27 12.86 -10.17
C TRP A 144 -1.89 14.29 -10.53
N ASN A 145 -0.70 14.51 -11.12
CA ASN A 145 -0.38 15.87 -11.57
C ASN A 145 -1.19 16.20 -12.85
N PRO A 146 -1.85 17.38 -12.91
CA PRO A 146 -2.63 17.77 -14.11
C PRO A 146 -1.83 17.72 -15.41
N GLY A 147 -0.50 17.87 -15.35
CA GLY A 147 0.38 17.73 -16.50
C GLY A 147 0.82 16.30 -16.79
N GLY A 148 0.53 15.34 -15.91
CA GLY A 148 0.93 13.96 -16.04
C GLY A 148 0.40 13.30 -17.31
N TRP A 149 1.21 12.45 -17.93
CA TRP A 149 0.85 11.87 -19.21
C TRP A 149 -0.30 10.85 -19.11
N LEU A 150 -0.44 10.13 -17.98
CA LEU A 150 -1.56 9.22 -17.75
C LEU A 150 -2.87 9.99 -17.52
N VAL A 151 -2.82 11.10 -16.75
CA VAL A 151 -3.98 11.99 -16.60
C VAL A 151 -4.48 12.48 -17.95
N LYS A 152 -3.57 12.91 -18.84
CA LYS A 152 -3.91 13.40 -20.19
C LYS A 152 -4.52 12.30 -21.08
N LEU A 153 -4.27 11.04 -20.80
CA LEU A 153 -4.89 9.91 -21.49
C LEU A 153 -6.25 9.50 -20.89
N GLY A 154 -6.64 10.07 -19.75
CA GLY A 154 -7.87 9.71 -19.06
C GLY A 154 -7.74 8.53 -18.09
N PHE A 155 -6.52 8.18 -17.67
CA PHE A 155 -6.31 7.23 -16.58
C PHE A 155 -6.88 7.79 -15.28
N HIS A 156 -7.59 6.95 -14.53
CA HIS A 156 -8.21 7.34 -13.27
C HIS A 156 -7.77 6.41 -12.13
N ASP A 157 -7.27 7.00 -11.08
CA ASP A 157 -6.98 6.36 -9.80
C ASP A 157 -7.21 7.39 -8.71
N PHE A 158 -8.40 7.36 -8.08
CA PHE A 158 -8.79 8.44 -7.17
C PHE A 158 -7.88 8.56 -5.96
N ALA A 159 -7.61 7.43 -5.30
CA ALA A 159 -6.85 7.46 -4.05
C ALA A 159 -5.68 6.45 -3.99
N GLY A 160 -5.36 5.71 -5.07
CA GLY A 160 -4.08 5.00 -5.15
C GLY A 160 -4.11 3.48 -5.12
N SER A 161 -5.14 2.79 -5.67
CA SER A 161 -5.01 1.35 -5.89
C SER A 161 -3.77 1.03 -6.74
N CYS A 162 -3.51 1.83 -7.78
CA CYS A 162 -2.34 1.74 -8.63
C CYS A 162 -1.13 2.43 -8.00
N ALA A 163 -1.23 3.74 -7.79
CA ALA A 163 -0.11 4.59 -7.37
C ALA A 163 0.52 4.19 -6.03
N ILE A 164 -0.26 3.64 -5.11
CA ILE A 164 0.23 3.33 -3.76
C ILE A 164 0.30 1.82 -3.55
N HIS A 165 -0.85 1.16 -3.70
CA HIS A 165 -0.96 -0.24 -3.28
C HIS A 165 -0.29 -1.19 -4.26
N MET A 166 -0.49 -1.04 -5.55
CA MET A 166 0.19 -1.85 -6.55
C MET A 166 1.70 -1.61 -6.54
N VAL A 167 2.14 -0.35 -6.44
CA VAL A 167 3.57 0.02 -6.35
C VAL A 167 4.22 -0.61 -5.12
N GLY A 168 3.59 -0.46 -3.95
CA GLY A 168 4.05 -1.10 -2.72
C GLY A 168 4.05 -2.62 -2.82
N GLY A 169 2.99 -3.22 -3.38
CA GLY A 169 2.86 -4.67 -3.53
C GLY A 169 3.85 -5.31 -4.51
N ILE A 170 4.14 -4.65 -5.65
CA ILE A 170 5.18 -5.09 -6.60
C ILE A 170 6.57 -4.98 -5.95
N SER A 171 6.82 -3.86 -5.27
CA SER A 171 8.07 -3.66 -4.54
C SER A 171 8.27 -4.72 -3.44
N ALA A 172 7.18 -5.06 -2.72
CA ALA A 172 7.15 -6.12 -1.72
C ALA A 172 7.48 -7.50 -2.32
N LEU A 173 6.87 -7.85 -3.46
CA LEU A 173 7.11 -9.12 -4.15
C LEU A 173 8.57 -9.24 -4.58
N ILE A 174 9.11 -8.21 -5.24
CA ILE A 174 10.49 -8.21 -5.73
C ILE A 174 11.48 -8.22 -4.56
N GLY A 175 11.22 -7.40 -3.53
CA GLY A 175 12.04 -7.36 -2.33
C GLY A 175 12.09 -8.70 -1.61
N ALA A 176 10.95 -9.33 -1.36
CA ALA A 176 10.85 -10.64 -0.71
C ALA A 176 11.52 -11.75 -1.53
N ALA A 177 11.40 -11.71 -2.88
CA ALA A 177 12.05 -12.67 -3.77
C ALA A 177 13.58 -12.54 -3.74
N LEU A 178 14.12 -11.31 -3.79
CA LEU A 178 15.57 -11.06 -3.74
C LEU A 178 16.19 -11.29 -2.36
N LEU A 179 15.43 -11.09 -1.30
CA LEU A 179 15.80 -11.32 0.10
C LEU A 179 15.86 -12.82 0.41
N GLY A 180 14.94 -13.58 -0.16
CA GLY A 180 14.74 -14.99 0.12
C GLY A 180 13.81 -15.27 1.30
N PRO A 181 13.35 -16.52 1.46
CA PRO A 181 12.40 -16.91 2.50
C PRO A 181 13.03 -16.92 3.90
N ARG A 182 12.18 -16.80 4.94
CA ARG A 182 12.58 -17.05 6.33
C ARG A 182 13.11 -18.47 6.49
N ILE A 183 14.03 -18.66 7.41
CA ILE A 183 14.60 -19.97 7.72
C ILE A 183 13.46 -20.94 8.11
N GLY A 184 13.43 -22.08 7.42
CA GLY A 184 12.41 -23.11 7.63
C GLY A 184 11.05 -22.86 6.97
N LYS A 185 10.86 -21.80 6.18
CA LYS A 185 9.59 -21.56 5.45
C LYS A 185 9.32 -22.62 4.40
N PHE A 186 10.33 -23.03 3.64
CA PHE A 186 10.21 -24.02 2.57
C PHE A 186 11.18 -25.19 2.78
N ASN A 187 10.68 -26.42 2.87
CA ASN A 187 11.52 -27.60 2.77
C ASN A 187 11.68 -27.98 1.31
N LYS A 188 12.93 -28.27 0.92
CA LYS A 188 13.27 -28.68 -0.44
C LYS A 188 13.79 -30.11 -0.43
N ASP A 189 13.51 -30.87 -1.51
CA ASP A 189 14.11 -32.16 -1.78
C ASP A 189 15.56 -32.04 -2.29
N GLU A 190 16.18 -33.19 -2.57
CA GLU A 190 17.56 -33.26 -3.10
C GLU A 190 17.73 -32.54 -4.46
N ASN A 191 16.64 -32.35 -5.21
CA ASN A 191 16.63 -31.65 -6.49
C ASN A 191 16.33 -30.13 -6.36
N GLY A 192 16.18 -29.63 -5.13
CA GLY A 192 15.88 -28.24 -4.85
C GLY A 192 14.40 -27.85 -5.03
N LYS A 193 13.51 -28.81 -5.30
CA LYS A 193 12.06 -28.59 -5.42
C LYS A 193 11.43 -28.44 -4.03
N VAL A 194 10.58 -27.44 -3.88
CA VAL A 194 9.80 -27.24 -2.65
C VAL A 194 8.79 -28.41 -2.50
N VAL A 195 8.91 -29.14 -1.39
CA VAL A 195 8.04 -30.28 -1.06
C VAL A 195 7.11 -29.98 0.10
N LYS A 196 7.41 -28.96 0.91
CA LYS A 196 6.57 -28.54 2.03
C LYS A 196 6.69 -27.06 2.29
N VAL A 197 5.55 -26.41 2.50
CA VAL A 197 5.43 -25.03 2.93
C VAL A 197 5.01 -25.01 4.40
N HIS A 198 5.74 -24.25 5.23
CA HIS A 198 5.42 -24.09 6.65
C HIS A 198 4.74 -22.75 6.91
N THR A 199 3.73 -22.77 7.76
CA THR A 199 3.07 -21.55 8.24
C THR A 199 3.77 -21.08 9.52
N PHE A 200 4.09 -19.81 9.59
CA PHE A 200 4.55 -19.14 10.81
C PHE A 200 3.42 -18.26 11.32
N PRO A 201 2.67 -18.68 12.34
CA PRO A 201 1.58 -17.86 12.88
C PRO A 201 2.14 -16.60 13.53
N GLY A 202 1.39 -15.51 13.41
CA GLY A 202 1.66 -14.29 14.14
C GLY A 202 1.56 -14.49 15.65
N HIS A 203 2.32 -13.73 16.41
CA HIS A 203 2.36 -13.93 17.87
C HIS A 203 1.18 -13.26 18.60
N ASN A 204 0.50 -12.29 17.96
CA ASN A 204 -0.57 -11.53 18.62
C ASN A 204 -1.68 -11.14 17.62
N LEU A 205 -2.58 -12.07 17.36
CA LEU A 205 -3.70 -11.84 16.45
C LEU A 205 -4.63 -10.69 16.89
N PRO A 206 -4.95 -10.48 18.21
CA PRO A 206 -5.69 -9.30 18.65
C PRO A 206 -5.02 -7.97 18.30
N LEU A 207 -3.68 -7.89 18.37
CA LEU A 207 -2.94 -6.70 17.97
C LEU A 207 -3.07 -6.47 16.46
N GLY A 208 -2.93 -7.53 15.65
CA GLY A 208 -3.14 -7.46 14.21
C GLY A 208 -4.56 -7.02 13.85
N ALA A 209 -5.57 -7.52 14.56
CA ALA A 209 -6.97 -7.13 14.38
C ALA A 209 -7.19 -5.65 14.72
N LEU A 210 -6.62 -5.14 15.83
CA LEU A 210 -6.66 -3.73 16.16
C LEU A 210 -6.06 -2.87 15.05
N GLY A 211 -4.93 -3.29 14.49
CA GLY A 211 -4.31 -2.62 13.35
C GLY A 211 -5.22 -2.55 12.13
N VAL A 212 -5.93 -3.63 11.81
CA VAL A 212 -6.90 -3.67 10.71
C VAL A 212 -8.04 -2.68 10.92
N PHE A 213 -8.61 -2.56 12.13
CA PHE A 213 -9.64 -1.58 12.44
C PHE A 213 -9.14 -0.14 12.35
N ILE A 214 -7.91 0.13 12.82
CA ILE A 214 -7.27 1.44 12.67
C ILE A 214 -7.09 1.78 11.19
N LEU A 215 -6.64 0.84 10.37
CA LEU A 215 -6.48 1.01 8.93
C LEU A 215 -7.82 1.30 8.25
N TRP A 216 -8.87 0.53 8.55
CA TRP A 216 -10.19 0.77 7.97
C TRP A 216 -10.74 2.14 8.35
N PHE A 217 -10.63 2.53 9.62
CA PHE A 217 -11.02 3.86 10.07
C PHE A 217 -10.27 4.97 9.33
N GLY A 218 -8.94 4.85 9.21
CA GLY A 218 -8.11 5.78 8.45
C GLY A 218 -8.44 5.85 6.97
N TRP A 219 -8.99 4.76 6.40
CA TRP A 219 -9.35 4.68 4.99
C TRP A 219 -10.50 5.60 4.58
N TYR A 220 -11.36 5.99 5.51
CA TYR A 220 -12.35 7.05 5.24
C TYR A 220 -11.68 8.40 4.94
N GLY A 221 -10.55 8.70 5.59
CA GLY A 221 -9.71 9.84 5.21
C GLY A 221 -8.94 9.58 3.93
N PHE A 222 -8.39 8.37 3.78
CA PHE A 222 -7.60 7.97 2.61
C PHE A 222 -8.39 8.14 1.31
N ASN A 223 -9.59 7.61 1.25
CA ASN A 223 -10.46 7.71 0.08
C ASN A 223 -11.25 9.02 0.04
N GLY A 224 -11.66 9.57 1.18
CA GLY A 224 -12.61 10.68 1.23
C GLY A 224 -12.00 12.07 1.27
N ALA A 225 -10.70 12.21 1.58
CA ALA A 225 -10.12 13.53 1.81
C ALA A 225 -10.18 14.46 0.60
N ALA A 226 -10.04 13.93 -0.61
CA ALA A 226 -10.06 14.70 -1.85
C ALA A 226 -11.48 14.95 -2.42
N ALA A 227 -12.54 14.58 -1.68
CA ALA A 227 -13.92 14.88 -2.08
C ALA A 227 -14.17 16.39 -2.11
N THR A 228 -14.98 16.84 -3.08
CA THR A 228 -15.29 18.24 -3.34
C THR A 228 -16.72 18.64 -3.02
N SER A 229 -17.58 17.67 -2.70
CA SER A 229 -18.95 17.89 -2.24
C SER A 229 -19.35 16.88 -1.16
N VAL A 230 -20.38 17.22 -0.38
CA VAL A 230 -20.91 16.35 0.70
C VAL A 230 -21.50 15.06 0.11
N GLU A 231 -22.17 15.17 -1.03
CA GLU A 231 -22.74 14.04 -1.76
C GLU A 231 -21.66 13.07 -2.24
N GLN A 232 -20.58 13.60 -2.83
CA GLN A 232 -19.42 12.80 -3.25
C GLN A 232 -18.76 12.13 -2.04
N LEU A 233 -18.52 12.88 -0.96
CA LEU A 233 -17.95 12.35 0.27
C LEU A 233 -18.79 11.21 0.85
N GLY A 234 -20.11 11.39 0.88
CA GLY A 234 -21.05 10.36 1.34
C GLY A 234 -21.02 9.09 0.47
N SER A 235 -20.95 9.26 -0.85
CA SER A 235 -20.82 8.15 -1.80
C SER A 235 -19.50 7.39 -1.59
N ILE A 236 -18.37 8.10 -1.45
CA ILE A 236 -17.05 7.50 -1.18
C ILE A 236 -17.05 6.72 0.14
N PHE A 237 -17.67 7.26 1.20
CA PHE A 237 -17.80 6.55 2.48
C PHE A 237 -18.60 5.26 2.33
N LEU A 238 -19.68 5.30 1.56
CA LEU A 238 -20.53 4.14 1.30
C LEU A 238 -19.74 3.04 0.57
N THR A 239 -19.05 3.37 -0.52
CA THR A 239 -18.27 2.41 -1.30
C THR A 239 -17.11 1.84 -0.49
N THR A 240 -16.41 2.70 0.29
CA THR A 240 -15.34 2.32 1.23
C THR A 240 -15.84 1.43 2.38
N THR A 241 -17.12 1.42 2.67
CA THR A 241 -17.76 0.52 3.65
C THR A 241 -18.17 -0.81 3.01
N ILE A 242 -18.83 -0.77 1.85
CA ILE A 242 -19.40 -1.96 1.19
C ILE A 242 -18.31 -2.93 0.75
N ALA A 243 -17.30 -2.45 0.03
CA ALA A 243 -16.31 -3.32 -0.59
C ALA A 243 -15.52 -4.16 0.45
N PRO A 244 -14.92 -3.59 1.52
CA PRO A 244 -14.21 -4.39 2.51
C PRO A 244 -15.13 -5.31 3.32
N ALA A 245 -16.36 -4.91 3.60
CA ALA A 245 -17.32 -5.77 4.29
C ALA A 245 -17.63 -7.04 3.47
N LEU A 246 -17.90 -6.88 2.18
CA LEU A 246 -18.18 -8.02 1.29
C LEU A 246 -16.93 -8.84 0.96
N ALA A 247 -15.75 -8.22 0.90
CA ALA A 247 -14.49 -8.94 0.77
C ALA A 247 -14.26 -9.86 1.98
N THR A 248 -14.50 -9.35 3.18
CA THR A 248 -14.39 -10.14 4.41
C THR A 248 -15.39 -11.31 4.43
N VAL A 249 -16.65 -11.04 4.09
CA VAL A 249 -17.71 -12.07 4.08
C VAL A 249 -17.44 -13.13 3.01
N SER A 250 -17.05 -12.75 1.80
CA SER A 250 -16.73 -13.71 0.73
C SER A 250 -15.53 -14.58 1.07
N CYS A 251 -14.48 -14.00 1.65
CA CYS A 251 -13.32 -14.73 2.16
C CYS A 251 -13.70 -15.68 3.30
N MET A 252 -14.51 -15.23 4.25
CA MET A 252 -15.01 -16.06 5.35
C MET A 252 -15.76 -17.28 4.81
N ILE A 253 -16.70 -17.09 3.90
CA ILE A 253 -17.48 -18.18 3.29
C ILE A 253 -16.55 -19.13 2.56
N PHE A 254 -15.64 -18.61 1.73
CA PHE A 254 -14.70 -19.42 0.96
C PHE A 254 -13.81 -20.26 1.87
N THR A 255 -13.19 -19.66 2.89
CA THR A 255 -12.30 -20.38 3.81
C THR A 255 -13.06 -21.39 4.65
N TRP A 256 -14.28 -21.07 5.06
CA TRP A 256 -15.15 -22.00 5.78
C TRP A 256 -15.50 -23.24 4.96
N LEU A 257 -15.94 -23.04 3.71
CA LEU A 257 -16.28 -24.15 2.81
C LEU A 257 -15.07 -25.01 2.45
N LYS A 258 -13.91 -24.37 2.23
CA LYS A 258 -12.70 -25.05 1.77
C LYS A 258 -11.94 -25.77 2.90
N TYR A 259 -11.88 -25.16 4.10
CA TYR A 259 -11.07 -25.65 5.23
C TYR A 259 -11.90 -26.13 6.42
N GLY A 260 -13.23 -26.10 6.33
CA GLY A 260 -14.15 -26.51 7.39
C GLY A 260 -14.32 -25.52 8.55
N LYS A 261 -13.50 -24.46 8.59
CA LYS A 261 -13.57 -23.36 9.56
C LYS A 261 -13.17 -22.04 8.89
N PRO A 262 -13.78 -20.91 9.31
CA PRO A 262 -13.35 -19.60 8.82
C PRO A 262 -11.96 -19.26 9.35
N ASP A 263 -11.10 -18.70 8.47
CA ASP A 263 -9.74 -18.29 8.83
C ASP A 263 -9.76 -16.81 9.24
N VAL A 264 -9.44 -16.54 10.50
CA VAL A 264 -9.49 -15.19 11.07
C VAL A 264 -8.45 -14.25 10.43
N SER A 265 -7.21 -14.72 10.28
CA SER A 265 -6.13 -13.91 9.70
C SER A 265 -6.39 -13.60 8.23
N MET A 266 -6.93 -14.56 7.49
CA MET A 266 -7.32 -14.35 6.10
C MET A 266 -8.49 -13.38 5.97
N CYS A 267 -9.49 -13.43 6.86
CA CYS A 267 -10.59 -12.48 6.91
C CYS A 267 -10.13 -11.05 7.23
N LEU A 268 -9.15 -10.89 8.13
CA LEU A 268 -8.53 -9.60 8.42
C LEU A 268 -7.80 -9.04 7.17
N ASN A 269 -7.03 -9.87 6.48
CA ASN A 269 -6.40 -9.48 5.22
C ASN A 269 -7.42 -9.19 4.11
N ALA A 270 -8.55 -9.90 4.08
CA ALA A 270 -9.61 -9.68 3.10
C ALA A 270 -10.28 -8.32 3.26
N SER A 271 -10.47 -7.84 4.51
CA SER A 271 -10.98 -6.49 4.72
C SER A 271 -10.05 -5.42 4.13
N LEU A 272 -8.74 -5.57 4.35
CA LEU A 272 -7.74 -4.69 3.75
C LEU A 272 -7.70 -4.82 2.22
N ALA A 273 -7.82 -6.03 1.68
CA ALA A 273 -7.88 -6.26 0.24
C ALA A 273 -9.09 -5.57 -0.42
N GLY A 274 -10.25 -5.60 0.23
CA GLY A 274 -11.45 -4.88 -0.20
C GLY A 274 -11.26 -3.35 -0.17
N LEU A 275 -10.61 -2.84 0.86
CA LEU A 275 -10.23 -1.42 0.96
C LEU A 275 -9.28 -1.01 -0.17
N VAL A 276 -8.24 -1.79 -0.42
CA VAL A 276 -7.29 -1.57 -1.53
C VAL A 276 -7.98 -1.59 -2.88
N ALA A 277 -8.85 -2.56 -3.11
CA ALA A 277 -9.55 -2.72 -4.39
C ALA A 277 -10.53 -1.57 -4.69
N ILE A 278 -11.15 -0.99 -3.66
CA ILE A 278 -12.08 0.12 -3.85
C ILE A 278 -11.39 1.48 -3.96
N THR A 279 -10.11 1.57 -3.63
CA THR A 279 -9.39 2.85 -3.50
C THR A 279 -9.31 3.63 -4.82
N ALA A 280 -9.08 2.99 -5.97
CA ALA A 280 -9.08 3.68 -7.26
C ALA A 280 -10.48 4.10 -7.72
N PRO A 281 -11.52 3.21 -7.65
CA PRO A 281 -12.84 3.53 -8.16
C PRO A 281 -13.81 4.10 -7.12
N CYS A 282 -13.39 4.42 -5.90
CA CYS A 282 -14.30 4.75 -4.79
C CYS A 282 -15.23 5.93 -5.07
N ASP A 283 -14.83 6.86 -5.94
CA ASP A 283 -15.56 8.05 -6.36
C ASP A 283 -16.36 7.87 -7.65
N THR A 284 -16.17 6.74 -8.36
CA THR A 284 -16.75 6.52 -9.69
C THR A 284 -17.69 5.33 -9.78
N VAL A 285 -17.80 4.50 -8.73
CA VAL A 285 -18.66 3.31 -8.74
C VAL A 285 -19.85 3.45 -7.81
N ASP A 286 -20.96 2.80 -8.17
CA ASP A 286 -22.15 2.69 -7.34
C ASP A 286 -22.04 1.54 -6.31
N ALA A 287 -23.09 1.35 -5.50
CA ALA A 287 -23.11 0.30 -4.50
C ALA A 287 -23.01 -1.12 -5.08
N PHE A 288 -23.54 -1.35 -6.29
CA PHE A 288 -23.48 -2.65 -6.95
C PHE A 288 -22.07 -2.96 -7.46
N GLY A 289 -21.43 -1.99 -8.13
CA GLY A 289 -20.02 -2.10 -8.55
C GLY A 289 -19.10 -2.33 -7.35
N SER A 290 -19.30 -1.55 -6.27
CA SER A 290 -18.55 -1.70 -5.03
C SER A 290 -18.71 -3.09 -4.41
N ALA A 291 -19.92 -3.65 -4.43
CA ALA A 291 -20.20 -4.99 -3.92
C ALA A 291 -19.43 -6.07 -4.70
N ILE A 292 -19.44 -6.02 -6.02
CA ILE A 292 -18.72 -6.98 -6.86
C ILE A 292 -17.22 -6.84 -6.65
N ILE A 293 -16.70 -5.62 -6.63
CA ILE A 293 -15.28 -5.33 -6.38
C ILE A 293 -14.83 -5.98 -5.06
N GLY A 294 -15.63 -5.81 -4.00
CA GLY A 294 -15.33 -6.40 -2.70
C GLY A 294 -15.36 -7.94 -2.71
N ILE A 295 -16.41 -8.55 -3.26
CA ILE A 295 -16.54 -10.01 -3.33
C ILE A 295 -15.31 -10.62 -4.04
N VAL A 296 -14.93 -10.06 -5.17
CA VAL A 296 -13.77 -10.52 -5.94
C VAL A 296 -12.47 -10.32 -5.16
N ALA A 297 -12.29 -9.17 -4.49
CA ALA A 297 -11.11 -8.89 -3.69
C ALA A 297 -10.91 -9.92 -2.54
N GLY A 298 -12.00 -10.31 -1.88
CA GLY A 298 -11.95 -11.34 -0.82
C GLY A 298 -11.52 -12.73 -1.31
N LEU A 299 -11.80 -13.06 -2.56
CA LEU A 299 -11.32 -14.31 -3.18
C LEU A 299 -9.87 -14.16 -3.69
N LEU A 300 -9.55 -13.01 -4.26
CA LEU A 300 -8.22 -12.72 -4.80
C LEU A 300 -7.14 -12.68 -3.71
N VAL A 301 -7.44 -12.23 -2.51
CA VAL A 301 -6.44 -12.24 -1.43
C VAL A 301 -6.06 -13.66 -1.03
N VAL A 302 -7.02 -14.59 -0.98
CA VAL A 302 -6.73 -16.02 -0.71
C VAL A 302 -5.90 -16.62 -1.83
N PHE A 303 -6.26 -16.33 -3.07
CA PHE A 303 -5.48 -16.74 -4.24
C PHE A 303 -4.07 -16.15 -4.23
N GLY A 304 -3.91 -14.87 -3.92
CA GLY A 304 -2.62 -14.18 -3.88
C GLY A 304 -1.67 -14.77 -2.83
N VAL A 305 -2.16 -15.08 -1.63
CA VAL A 305 -1.37 -15.78 -0.60
C VAL A 305 -0.96 -17.17 -1.09
N TRP A 306 -1.90 -17.92 -1.67
CA TRP A 306 -1.58 -19.22 -2.26
C TRP A 306 -0.55 -19.13 -3.40
N LEU A 307 -0.67 -18.11 -4.26
CA LEU A 307 0.25 -17.86 -5.37
C LEU A 307 1.68 -17.61 -4.86
N CYS A 308 1.84 -16.75 -3.85
CA CYS A 308 3.14 -16.47 -3.26
C CYS A 308 3.75 -17.73 -2.61
N ASP A 309 2.99 -18.45 -1.81
CA ASP A 309 3.50 -19.59 -1.05
C ASP A 309 3.75 -20.85 -1.92
N HIS A 310 2.87 -21.15 -2.86
CA HIS A 310 2.87 -22.45 -3.55
C HIS A 310 3.32 -22.40 -5.02
N ALA A 311 3.17 -21.26 -5.70
CA ALA A 311 3.57 -21.12 -7.09
C ALA A 311 4.87 -20.36 -7.24
N LEU A 312 5.01 -19.20 -6.60
CA LEU A 312 6.18 -18.35 -6.69
C LEU A 312 7.26 -18.71 -5.66
N HIS A 313 6.88 -19.40 -4.59
CA HIS A 313 7.74 -19.70 -3.43
C HIS A 313 8.43 -18.45 -2.86
N VAL A 314 7.65 -17.37 -2.76
CA VAL A 314 8.05 -16.10 -2.14
C VAL A 314 7.41 -16.02 -0.76
N ASP A 315 8.24 -15.85 0.26
CA ASP A 315 7.78 -15.74 1.65
C ASP A 315 7.34 -14.30 1.95
N ASP A 316 6.04 -14.12 2.08
CA ASP A 316 5.37 -12.88 2.48
C ASP A 316 4.73 -13.06 3.86
N PRO A 317 5.38 -12.61 4.94
CA PRO A 317 4.94 -12.88 6.31
C PRO A 317 3.53 -12.41 6.65
N VAL A 318 3.09 -11.28 6.08
CA VAL A 318 1.82 -10.65 6.45
C VAL A 318 0.78 -10.64 5.31
N GLY A 319 1.15 -11.14 4.13
CA GLY A 319 0.26 -11.14 2.97
C GLY A 319 0.21 -9.81 2.21
N ALA A 320 1.24 -8.96 2.33
CA ALA A 320 1.28 -7.64 1.72
C ALA A 320 1.15 -7.69 0.18
N VAL A 321 1.78 -8.67 -0.47
CA VAL A 321 1.68 -8.87 -1.93
C VAL A 321 0.25 -9.19 -2.36
N ALA A 322 -0.42 -10.08 -1.62
CA ALA A 322 -1.80 -10.47 -1.92
C ALA A 322 -2.78 -9.32 -1.67
N VAL A 323 -2.63 -8.61 -0.55
CA VAL A 323 -3.48 -7.48 -0.17
C VAL A 323 -3.27 -6.30 -1.11
N HIS A 324 -2.02 -5.86 -1.28
CA HIS A 324 -1.74 -4.59 -1.96
C HIS A 324 -1.41 -4.77 -3.45
N GLY A 325 -0.58 -5.76 -3.82
CA GLY A 325 -0.19 -6.01 -5.20
C GLY A 325 -1.35 -6.53 -6.03
N VAL A 326 -1.91 -7.67 -5.63
CA VAL A 326 -3.00 -8.33 -6.40
C VAL A 326 -4.26 -7.47 -6.40
N ASN A 327 -4.67 -6.95 -5.26
CA ASN A 327 -5.90 -6.17 -5.17
C ASN A 327 -5.73 -4.70 -5.61
N GLY A 328 -4.52 -4.16 -5.61
CA GLY A 328 -4.21 -2.88 -6.26
C GLY A 328 -4.39 -2.96 -7.78
N ILE A 329 -3.91 -4.05 -8.41
CA ILE A 329 -4.17 -4.34 -9.83
C ILE A 329 -5.68 -4.49 -10.10
N TRP A 330 -6.37 -5.25 -9.25
CA TRP A 330 -7.82 -5.45 -9.39
C TRP A 330 -8.59 -4.14 -9.29
N GLY A 331 -8.30 -3.29 -8.29
CA GLY A 331 -8.95 -1.99 -8.12
C GLY A 331 -8.71 -1.06 -9.32
N THR A 332 -7.50 -1.05 -9.87
CA THR A 332 -7.16 -0.28 -11.07
C THR A 332 -7.98 -0.73 -12.30
N ILE A 333 -8.10 -2.04 -12.50
CA ILE A 333 -8.92 -2.61 -13.59
C ILE A 333 -10.41 -2.32 -13.35
N ALA A 334 -10.86 -2.37 -12.11
CA ALA A 334 -12.25 -2.18 -11.72
C ALA A 334 -12.80 -0.79 -12.11
N VAL A 335 -11.96 0.25 -12.13
CA VAL A 335 -12.33 1.57 -12.69
C VAL A 335 -12.82 1.43 -14.11
N GLY A 336 -12.07 0.77 -14.98
CA GLY A 336 -12.43 0.57 -16.39
C GLY A 336 -13.66 -0.33 -16.61
N LEU A 337 -14.03 -1.11 -15.59
CA LEU A 337 -15.18 -2.03 -15.68
C LEU A 337 -16.46 -1.43 -15.11
N PHE A 338 -16.40 -0.79 -13.93
CA PHE A 338 -17.56 -0.49 -13.08
C PHE A 338 -17.84 0.99 -12.88
N SER A 339 -17.03 1.92 -13.37
CA SER A 339 -17.32 3.36 -13.26
C SER A 339 -18.68 3.70 -13.89
N THR A 340 -19.40 4.65 -13.29
CA THR A 340 -20.70 5.13 -13.76
C THR A 340 -20.91 6.60 -13.48
N THR A 341 -21.45 7.33 -14.43
CA THR A 341 -21.81 8.75 -14.30
C THR A 341 -23.07 8.98 -13.45
N THR A 342 -23.62 7.95 -12.83
CA THR A 342 -24.76 8.07 -11.91
C THR A 342 -24.36 8.43 -10.48
N VAL A 343 -23.05 8.42 -10.19
CA VAL A 343 -22.53 8.73 -8.86
C VAL A 343 -22.08 10.20 -8.76
N PRO A 344 -22.21 10.84 -7.59
CA PRO A 344 -21.82 12.23 -7.40
C PRO A 344 -20.32 12.46 -7.68
N GLY A 345 -20.01 13.49 -8.44
CA GLY A 345 -18.63 13.88 -8.76
C GLY A 345 -18.01 13.16 -9.96
N ASN A 346 -18.71 12.18 -10.56
CA ASN A 346 -18.29 11.54 -11.79
C ASN A 346 -19.24 11.88 -12.96
N ASP A 347 -18.90 12.90 -13.73
CA ASP A 347 -19.73 13.37 -14.83
C ASP A 347 -19.38 12.75 -16.20
N THR A 348 -18.25 12.06 -16.32
CA THR A 348 -17.67 11.71 -17.63
C THR A 348 -17.29 10.25 -17.81
N LEU A 349 -16.91 9.55 -16.73
CA LEU A 349 -16.33 8.21 -16.82
C LEU A 349 -17.37 7.12 -16.62
N ASN A 350 -17.65 6.36 -17.70
CA ASN A 350 -18.39 5.11 -17.63
C ASN A 350 -17.46 3.93 -17.98
N GLY A 351 -17.51 2.88 -17.19
CA GLY A 351 -16.80 1.63 -17.42
C GLY A 351 -17.51 0.73 -18.44
N LEU A 352 -16.86 -0.38 -18.79
CA LEU A 352 -17.34 -1.34 -19.76
C LEU A 352 -18.77 -1.83 -19.48
N PHE A 353 -19.08 -2.14 -18.21
CA PHE A 353 -20.39 -2.67 -17.82
C PHE A 353 -21.49 -1.60 -17.71
N TYR A 354 -21.12 -0.34 -17.74
CA TYR A 354 -22.03 0.81 -17.68
C TYR A 354 -22.08 1.61 -19.00
N GLY A 355 -21.74 0.94 -20.11
CA GLY A 355 -21.89 1.50 -21.45
C GLY A 355 -20.75 2.40 -21.93
N GLY A 356 -19.65 2.51 -21.19
CA GLY A 356 -18.46 3.30 -21.59
C GLY A 356 -17.61 2.68 -22.71
N GLY A 357 -17.95 1.45 -23.16
CA GLY A 357 -17.16 0.73 -24.14
C GLY A 357 -15.82 0.23 -23.58
N ILE A 358 -14.96 -0.26 -24.49
CA ILE A 358 -13.67 -0.89 -24.11
C ILE A 358 -12.58 0.15 -23.79
N HIS A 359 -12.70 1.38 -24.27
CA HIS A 359 -11.65 2.38 -24.21
C HIS A 359 -11.21 2.73 -22.79
N PRO A 360 -12.11 2.99 -21.80
CA PRO A 360 -11.67 3.25 -20.42
C PRO A 360 -10.90 2.08 -19.82
N LEU A 361 -11.31 0.85 -20.09
CA LEU A 361 -10.58 -0.34 -19.63
C LEU A 361 -9.18 -0.43 -20.23
N LEU A 362 -9.02 -0.14 -21.53
CA LEU A 362 -7.70 -0.15 -22.17
C LEU A 362 -6.76 0.91 -21.58
N ILE A 363 -7.28 2.09 -21.22
CA ILE A 363 -6.49 3.13 -20.56
C ILE A 363 -6.05 2.67 -19.17
N GLN A 364 -6.93 2.04 -18.38
CA GLN A 364 -6.57 1.49 -17.07
C GLN A 364 -5.51 0.38 -17.21
N LEU A 365 -5.63 -0.49 -18.19
CA LEU A 365 -4.63 -1.53 -18.45
C LEU A 365 -3.28 -0.94 -18.89
N LEU A 366 -3.27 0.11 -19.70
CA LEU A 366 -2.06 0.83 -20.10
C LEU A 366 -1.37 1.47 -18.89
N GLY A 367 -2.12 2.20 -18.07
CA GLY A 367 -1.60 2.85 -16.87
C GLY A 367 -1.04 1.85 -15.86
N PHE A 368 -1.81 0.80 -15.58
CA PHE A 368 -1.34 -0.33 -14.77
C PHE A 368 -0.02 -0.90 -15.29
N ALA A 369 0.07 -1.21 -16.59
CA ALA A 369 1.27 -1.82 -17.18
C ALA A 369 2.49 -0.88 -17.10
N ALA A 370 2.29 0.42 -17.36
CA ALA A 370 3.34 1.41 -17.31
C ALA A 370 3.89 1.61 -15.87
N VAL A 371 3.01 1.75 -14.89
CA VAL A 371 3.40 1.93 -13.48
C VAL A 371 4.04 0.64 -12.93
N ALA A 372 3.50 -0.53 -13.28
CA ALA A 372 4.09 -1.81 -12.90
C ALA A 372 5.50 -2.00 -13.48
N ALA A 373 5.71 -1.65 -14.75
CA ALA A 373 7.02 -1.72 -15.39
C ALA A 373 8.03 -0.75 -14.75
N TRP A 374 7.61 0.51 -14.51
CA TRP A 374 8.43 1.50 -13.82
C TRP A 374 8.86 1.00 -12.45
N THR A 375 7.90 0.56 -11.63
CA THR A 375 8.15 0.05 -10.28
C THR A 375 9.06 -1.16 -10.30
N ALA A 376 8.75 -2.16 -11.15
CA ALA A 376 9.53 -3.38 -11.20
C ALA A 376 11.00 -3.13 -11.59
N VAL A 377 11.24 -2.27 -12.58
CA VAL A 377 12.61 -1.95 -13.02
C VAL A 377 13.36 -1.17 -11.95
N THR A 378 12.78 -0.08 -11.46
CA THR A 378 13.47 0.83 -10.54
C THR A 378 13.74 0.17 -9.19
N ILE A 379 12.75 -0.52 -8.60
CA ILE A 379 12.93 -1.18 -7.30
C ILE A 379 13.90 -2.37 -7.39
N THR A 380 13.91 -3.10 -8.52
CA THR A 380 14.88 -4.17 -8.72
C THR A 380 16.31 -3.62 -8.72
N ILE A 381 16.55 -2.52 -9.41
CA ILE A 381 17.86 -1.85 -9.41
C ILE A 381 18.26 -1.45 -8.00
N VAL A 382 17.35 -0.82 -7.25
CA VAL A 382 17.59 -0.38 -5.86
C VAL A 382 17.94 -1.58 -4.97
N PHE A 383 17.14 -2.64 -4.97
CA PHE A 383 17.43 -3.82 -4.15
C PHE A 383 18.71 -4.54 -4.55
N LEU A 384 19.05 -4.60 -5.84
CA LEU A 384 20.32 -5.19 -6.28
C LEU A 384 21.53 -4.36 -5.84
N ILE A 385 21.44 -3.04 -5.88
CA ILE A 385 22.49 -2.15 -5.37
C ILE A 385 22.65 -2.36 -3.86
N ILE A 386 21.57 -2.32 -3.09
CA ILE A 386 21.60 -2.56 -1.64
C ILE A 386 22.21 -3.94 -1.34
N LYS A 387 21.75 -4.98 -2.05
CA LYS A 387 22.24 -6.37 -1.86
C LYS A 387 23.73 -6.49 -2.09
N LYS A 388 24.28 -5.75 -3.07
CA LYS A 388 25.71 -5.81 -3.43
C LYS A 388 26.60 -4.88 -2.58
N THR A 389 26.05 -3.89 -1.92
CA THR A 389 26.80 -2.89 -1.14
C THR A 389 26.72 -3.16 0.36
N ILE A 390 25.59 -2.83 0.99
CA ILE A 390 25.42 -2.97 2.45
C ILE A 390 24.81 -4.32 2.87
N GLY A 391 24.34 -5.09 1.90
CA GLY A 391 23.62 -6.35 2.13
C GLY A 391 22.16 -6.12 2.45
N LEU A 392 21.30 -7.00 1.95
CA LEU A 392 19.84 -6.88 2.11
C LEU A 392 19.33 -7.67 3.32
N ARG A 393 19.95 -8.83 3.60
CA ARG A 393 19.52 -9.79 4.62
C ARG A 393 20.47 -9.83 5.81
N VAL A 394 19.94 -10.02 7.01
CA VAL A 394 20.69 -10.34 8.22
C VAL A 394 21.33 -11.73 8.12
N SER A 395 22.28 -12.05 9.00
CA SER A 395 22.86 -13.39 9.10
C SER A 395 21.84 -14.40 9.64
N GLU A 396 22.12 -15.70 9.45
CA GLU A 396 21.27 -16.76 9.96
C GLU A 396 21.16 -16.72 11.49
N GLU A 397 22.26 -16.43 12.18
CA GLU A 397 22.29 -16.33 13.63
C GLU A 397 21.37 -15.17 14.13
N GLU A 398 21.44 -14.02 13.50
CA GLU A 398 20.59 -12.86 13.80
C GLU A 398 19.10 -13.16 13.55
N GLU A 399 18.79 -13.82 12.43
CA GLU A 399 17.41 -14.20 12.13
C GLU A 399 16.85 -15.21 13.16
N ILE A 400 17.66 -16.18 13.60
CA ILE A 400 17.29 -17.15 14.62
C ILE A 400 17.07 -16.46 15.98
N LYS A 401 17.97 -15.57 16.37
CA LYS A 401 17.92 -14.85 17.64
C LYS A 401 16.78 -13.83 17.67
N GLY A 402 16.51 -13.17 16.56
CA GLY A 402 15.53 -12.10 16.41
C GLY A 402 16.18 -10.72 16.22
N LEU A 403 15.44 -9.83 15.53
CA LEU A 403 15.98 -8.54 15.14
C LEU A 403 15.94 -7.49 16.25
N ASP A 404 15.08 -7.68 17.27
CA ASP A 404 15.04 -6.78 18.41
C ASP A 404 16.40 -6.68 19.12
N PRO A 405 17.02 -7.80 19.56
CA PRO A 405 18.32 -7.74 20.21
C PRO A 405 19.48 -7.48 19.25
N THR A 406 19.40 -7.91 17.99
CA THR A 406 20.55 -7.88 17.07
C THR A 406 20.67 -6.55 16.31
N GLU A 407 19.55 -5.95 15.92
CA GLU A 407 19.55 -4.67 15.18
C GLU A 407 19.36 -3.46 16.09
N HIS A 408 18.72 -3.61 17.26
CA HIS A 408 18.37 -2.50 18.15
C HIS A 408 18.92 -2.61 19.59
N GLY A 409 19.57 -3.72 19.93
CA GLY A 409 20.05 -3.95 21.30
C GLY A 409 18.88 -4.06 22.32
N LEU A 410 17.65 -4.29 21.85
CA LEU A 410 16.46 -4.42 22.66
C LEU A 410 16.27 -5.91 23.04
N PRO A 411 16.44 -6.31 24.31
CA PRO A 411 16.32 -7.72 24.68
C PRO A 411 14.97 -8.33 24.32
N THR A 412 13.91 -7.57 24.48
CA THR A 412 12.52 -7.89 24.05
C THR A 412 11.69 -6.61 24.03
N ALA A 413 10.68 -6.57 23.15
CA ALA A 413 9.65 -5.51 23.17
C ALA A 413 8.63 -5.70 24.31
N TYR A 414 8.66 -6.84 25.00
CA TYR A 414 7.70 -7.23 26.07
C TYR A 414 8.44 -7.46 27.37
N ALA A 415 8.34 -6.49 28.31
CA ALA A 415 9.07 -6.51 29.57
C ALA A 415 8.80 -7.77 30.44
N ASP A 416 7.58 -8.32 30.36
CA ASP A 416 7.16 -9.50 31.14
C ASP A 416 7.89 -10.80 30.74
N PHE A 417 8.56 -10.80 29.59
CA PHE A 417 9.41 -11.92 29.16
C PHE A 417 10.87 -11.78 29.59
N LEU A 418 11.23 -10.67 30.25
CA LEU A 418 12.56 -10.53 30.83
C LEU A 418 12.66 -11.37 32.10
N THR A 419 13.55 -12.37 32.10
CA THR A 419 13.97 -13.05 33.34
C THR A 419 14.77 -12.07 34.16
N THR A 420 14.17 -11.45 35.16
CA THR A 420 14.91 -10.75 36.23
C THR A 420 15.73 -11.79 36.97
N LYS A 421 17.07 -11.74 36.82
CA LYS A 421 17.99 -12.39 37.73
C LYS A 421 18.21 -11.46 38.93
#